data_bdc45f131daf99dbbdc3709067db3db9
#
_entry.id   bdc45f131daf99dbbdc3709067db3db9
#
_cell.length_a   1.000
_cell.length_b   1.000
_cell.length_c   1.000
_cell.angle_alpha   90.00
_cell.angle_beta   90.00
_cell.angle_gamma   90.00
#
_symmetry.space_group_name_H-M   'P 1'
#
loop_
_entity.id
_entity.type
_entity.pdbx_description
1 polymer ?
#
loop_
_entity_poly.entity_id
_entity_poly.type
_entity_poly.pdbx_seq_one_letter_code
_entity_poly.pdbx_strand_id
1 'polypeptide(L)'
;MPAYWFSSANVTDEAALADYAKLARPAIEKHGGRYLARGGRHVRLEGADWERHVIIEFPSLEAAEACYRSPEYQEALVFAKKAVQRDACIVEGL
;
A
#
# COMPACT_ATOMS: atom_id res chain seq x y z
N MET A 1 3.31 15.14 12.43
CA MET A 1 3.04 15.41 11.00
C MET A 1 2.61 14.10 10.34
N PRO A 2 1.53 14.09 9.56
CA PRO A 2 1.10 12.87 8.90
C PRO A 2 2.12 12.45 7.84
N ALA A 3 2.01 11.19 7.43
CA ALA A 3 2.77 10.68 6.31
C ALA A 3 1.85 9.89 5.40
N TYR A 4 2.22 9.75 4.16
CA TYR A 4 1.40 9.10 3.16
C TYR A 4 2.19 7.98 2.50
N TRP A 5 1.60 6.80 2.52
CA TRP A 5 2.11 5.65 1.78
C TRP A 5 1.29 5.57 0.51
N PHE A 6 1.94 5.74 -0.61
CA PHE A 6 1.26 5.65 -1.90
C PHE A 6 1.91 4.58 -2.76
N SER A 7 1.09 3.88 -3.49
CA SER A 7 1.56 2.83 -4.39
C SER A 7 0.78 2.84 -5.70
N SER A 8 1.46 2.42 -6.74
CA SER A 8 0.88 2.23 -8.07
C SER A 8 1.24 0.84 -8.53
N ALA A 9 0.29 0.08 -9.02
CA ALA A 9 0.46 -1.34 -9.27
C ALA A 9 -0.30 -1.84 -10.49
N ASN A 10 0.23 -2.93 -11.05
CA ASN A 10 -0.49 -3.77 -12.00
C ASN A 10 -0.70 -5.12 -11.33
N VAL A 11 -1.94 -5.62 -11.39
CA VAL A 11 -2.32 -6.88 -10.75
C VAL A 11 -2.00 -8.03 -11.70
N THR A 12 -1.24 -9.00 -11.21
CA THR A 12 -0.85 -10.20 -11.97
C THR A 12 -1.52 -11.48 -11.45
N ASP A 13 -2.05 -11.46 -10.23
CA ASP A 13 -2.72 -12.60 -9.62
C ASP A 13 -3.75 -12.11 -8.61
N GLU A 14 -5.03 -12.18 -8.99
CA GLU A 14 -6.14 -11.68 -8.17
C GLU A 14 -6.31 -12.47 -6.87
N ALA A 15 -6.09 -13.78 -6.90
CA ALA A 15 -6.20 -14.61 -5.69
C ALA A 15 -5.13 -14.24 -4.67
N ALA A 16 -3.90 -14.04 -5.12
CA ALA A 16 -2.82 -13.60 -4.26
C ALA A 16 -3.06 -12.20 -3.71
N LEU A 17 -3.70 -11.31 -4.50
CA LEU A 17 -4.06 -9.97 -4.03
C LEU A 17 -5.06 -10.05 -2.87
N ALA A 18 -6.04 -10.95 -2.95
CA ALA A 18 -7.00 -11.17 -1.87
C ALA A 18 -6.31 -11.65 -0.59
N ASP A 19 -5.37 -12.58 -0.72
CA ASP A 19 -4.58 -13.09 0.41
C ASP A 19 -3.72 -11.99 1.02
N TYR A 20 -3.08 -11.18 0.17
CA TYR A 20 -2.33 -10.01 0.62
C TYR A 20 -3.20 -9.07 1.44
N ALA A 21 -4.39 -8.73 0.94
CA ALA A 21 -5.30 -7.79 1.61
C ALA A 21 -5.71 -8.27 3.00
N LYS A 22 -5.95 -9.58 3.17
CA LYS A 22 -6.33 -10.15 4.47
C LYS A 22 -5.26 -9.95 5.53
N LEU A 23 -3.98 -9.96 5.14
CA LEU A 23 -2.87 -9.76 6.06
C LEU A 23 -2.47 -8.29 6.18
N ALA A 24 -2.51 -7.55 5.07
CA ALA A 24 -2.05 -6.16 5.04
C ALA A 24 -2.97 -5.22 5.80
N ARG A 25 -4.30 -5.36 5.66
CA ARG A 25 -5.25 -4.46 6.32
C ARG A 25 -5.10 -4.42 7.83
N PRO A 26 -5.07 -5.57 8.54
CA PRO A 26 -4.87 -5.53 10.00
C PRO A 26 -3.54 -4.90 10.39
N ALA A 27 -2.47 -5.15 9.64
CA ALA A 27 -1.16 -4.57 9.91
C ALA A 27 -1.18 -3.06 9.76
N ILE A 28 -1.80 -2.57 8.69
CA ILE A 28 -1.94 -1.14 8.42
C ILE A 28 -2.75 -0.46 9.50
N GLU A 29 -3.90 -1.02 9.89
CA GLU A 29 -4.75 -0.48 10.94
C GLU A 29 -4.04 -0.45 12.29
N LYS A 30 -3.33 -1.53 12.62
CA LYS A 30 -2.56 -1.64 13.87
C LYS A 30 -1.55 -0.50 14.03
N HIS A 31 -0.98 -0.04 12.93
CA HIS A 31 0.00 1.05 12.94
C HIS A 31 -0.61 2.43 12.69
N GLY A 32 -1.93 2.53 12.77
CA GLY A 32 -2.64 3.79 12.65
C GLY A 32 -2.91 4.24 11.22
N GLY A 33 -2.73 3.35 10.25
CA GLY A 33 -2.99 3.66 8.86
C GLY A 33 -4.46 3.75 8.53
N ARG A 34 -4.80 4.67 7.64
CA ARG A 34 -6.15 4.88 7.15
C ARG A 34 -6.13 5.00 5.64
N TYR A 35 -6.89 4.17 4.94
CA TYR A 35 -6.99 4.26 3.50
C TYR A 35 -7.71 5.53 3.07
N LEU A 36 -7.08 6.31 2.20
CA LEU A 36 -7.68 7.50 1.58
C LEU A 36 -8.16 7.21 0.17
N ALA A 37 -7.44 6.34 -0.54
CA ALA A 37 -7.82 5.86 -1.86
C ALA A 37 -7.35 4.41 -2.01
N ARG A 38 -8.15 3.58 -2.66
CA ARG A 38 -7.80 2.19 -2.86
C ARG A 38 -8.52 1.64 -4.08
N GLY A 39 -7.80 1.64 -5.22
CA GLY A 39 -8.31 1.06 -6.45
C GLY A 39 -9.48 1.80 -7.09
N GLY A 40 -9.65 3.09 -6.78
CA GLY A 40 -10.71 3.89 -7.37
C GLY A 40 -10.38 4.34 -8.79
N ARG A 41 -11.35 5.03 -9.39
CA ARG A 41 -11.15 5.63 -10.71
C ARG A 41 -9.97 6.60 -10.66
N HIS A 42 -9.20 6.63 -11.71
CA HIS A 42 -8.03 7.51 -11.81
C HIS A 42 -7.85 7.99 -13.23
N VAL A 43 -7.11 9.07 -13.40
CA VAL A 43 -6.74 9.64 -14.68
C VAL A 43 -5.23 9.70 -14.75
N ARG A 44 -4.63 8.99 -15.69
CA ARG A 44 -3.19 9.07 -15.92
C ARG A 44 -2.89 10.34 -16.68
N LEU A 45 -1.98 11.14 -16.18
CA LEU A 45 -1.53 12.37 -16.84
C LEU A 45 -0.18 12.16 -17.51
N GLU A 46 0.75 11.51 -16.82
CA GLU A 46 2.09 11.24 -17.32
C GLU A 46 2.64 9.97 -16.66
N GLY A 47 3.58 9.33 -17.29
CA GLY A 47 4.31 8.19 -16.72
C GLY A 47 3.73 6.84 -17.13
N ALA A 48 4.07 5.82 -16.37
CA ALA A 48 3.67 4.45 -16.65
C ALA A 48 2.16 4.26 -16.49
N ASP A 49 1.63 3.30 -17.23
CA ASP A 49 0.20 2.99 -17.21
C ASP A 49 -0.09 1.96 -16.10
N TRP A 50 -0.25 2.46 -14.87
CA TRP A 50 -0.58 1.62 -13.74
C TRP A 50 -2.09 1.45 -13.62
N GLU A 51 -2.53 0.20 -13.36
CA GLU A 51 -3.97 -0.13 -13.28
C GLU A 51 -4.61 0.30 -11.96
N ARG A 52 -3.80 0.39 -10.88
CA ARG A 52 -4.34 0.52 -9.54
C ARG A 52 -3.45 1.43 -8.68
N HIS A 53 -4.10 2.33 -7.95
CA HIS A 53 -3.41 3.25 -7.04
C HIS A 53 -4.01 3.14 -5.64
N VAL A 54 -3.14 3.23 -4.63
CA VAL A 54 -3.53 3.19 -3.22
C VAL A 54 -2.84 4.32 -2.49
N ILE A 55 -3.57 5.03 -1.63
CA ILE A 55 -3.02 6.06 -0.75
C ILE A 55 -3.48 5.76 0.66
N ILE A 56 -2.53 5.70 1.60
CA ILE A 56 -2.79 5.43 3.00
C ILE A 56 -2.16 6.54 3.83
N GLU A 57 -2.92 7.12 4.76
CA GLU A 57 -2.41 8.10 5.69
C GLU A 57 -2.00 7.41 6.98
N PHE A 58 -0.82 7.77 7.49
CA PHE A 58 -0.31 7.33 8.80
C PHE A 58 -0.07 8.55 9.69
N PRO A 59 -0.06 8.37 11.02
CA PRO A 59 0.19 9.48 11.95
C PRO A 59 1.56 10.12 11.77
N SER A 60 2.54 9.35 11.29
CA SER A 60 3.91 9.84 11.11
C SER A 60 4.65 8.98 10.09
N LEU A 61 5.78 9.49 9.60
CA LEU A 61 6.66 8.73 8.73
C LEU A 61 7.16 7.47 9.44
N GLU A 62 7.51 7.60 10.72
CA GLU A 62 8.01 6.49 11.53
C GLU A 62 6.96 5.40 11.69
N ALA A 63 5.70 5.77 11.87
CA ALA A 63 4.60 4.80 11.99
C ALA A 63 4.41 4.03 10.67
N ALA A 64 4.48 4.72 9.55
CA ALA A 64 4.35 4.09 8.23
C ALA A 64 5.51 3.13 7.97
N GLU A 65 6.72 3.54 8.26
CA GLU A 65 7.89 2.67 8.10
C GLU A 65 7.84 1.47 9.04
N ALA A 66 7.42 1.68 10.29
CA ALA A 66 7.26 0.59 11.25
C ALA A 66 6.23 -0.43 10.76
N CYS A 67 5.15 0.04 10.15
CA CYS A 67 4.17 -0.85 9.54
C CYS A 67 4.79 -1.73 8.45
N TYR A 68 5.51 -1.11 7.53
CA TYR A 68 6.13 -1.84 6.42
C TYR A 68 7.10 -2.91 6.94
N ARG A 69 7.89 -2.59 7.96
CA ARG A 69 8.90 -3.49 8.52
C ARG A 69 8.35 -4.46 9.55
N SER A 70 7.08 -4.32 9.94
CA SER A 70 6.48 -5.21 10.93
C SER A 70 6.42 -6.66 10.43
N PRO A 71 6.50 -7.65 11.34
CA PRO A 71 6.36 -9.06 10.94
C PRO A 71 5.05 -9.33 10.21
N GLU A 72 3.97 -8.69 10.64
CA GLU A 72 2.65 -8.86 10.05
C GLU A 72 2.63 -8.41 8.58
N TYR A 73 3.22 -7.26 8.30
CA TYR A 73 3.25 -6.76 6.93
C TYR A 73 4.24 -7.53 6.06
N GLN A 74 5.38 -7.93 6.63
CA GLN A 74 6.37 -8.75 5.91
C GLN A 74 5.77 -10.09 5.47
N GLU A 75 4.88 -10.64 6.29
CA GLU A 75 4.11 -11.83 5.93
C GLU A 75 3.20 -11.56 4.73
N ALA A 76 2.53 -10.40 4.72
CA ALA A 76 1.69 -9.99 3.60
C ALA A 76 2.50 -9.81 2.31
N LEU A 77 3.75 -9.33 2.42
CA LEU A 77 4.60 -9.11 1.24
C LEU A 77 4.87 -10.36 0.43
N VAL A 78 4.85 -11.53 1.05
CA VAL A 78 5.01 -12.80 0.33
C VAL A 78 3.95 -12.91 -0.76
N PHE A 79 2.71 -12.52 -0.44
CA PHE A 79 1.60 -12.53 -1.39
C PHE A 79 1.68 -11.34 -2.36
N ALA A 80 2.09 -10.17 -1.89
CA ALA A 80 2.24 -8.99 -2.74
C ALA A 80 3.19 -9.23 -3.91
N LYS A 81 4.29 -9.93 -3.68
CA LYS A 81 5.27 -10.24 -4.71
C LYS A 81 4.69 -11.12 -5.82
N LYS A 82 3.70 -11.94 -5.50
CA LYS A 82 2.99 -12.77 -6.48
C LYS A 82 1.83 -12.03 -7.12
N ALA A 83 1.22 -11.11 -6.38
CA ALA A 83 -0.04 -10.48 -6.75
C ALA A 83 0.13 -9.30 -7.70
N VAL A 84 1.21 -8.54 -7.53
CA VAL A 84 1.36 -7.26 -8.22
C VAL A 84 2.81 -6.97 -8.58
N GLN A 85 2.96 -6.15 -9.63
CA GLN A 85 4.17 -5.36 -9.86
C GLN A 85 3.82 -3.95 -9.43
N ARG A 86 4.62 -3.35 -8.55
CA ARG A 86 4.27 -2.03 -8.02
C ARG A 86 5.47 -1.18 -7.65
N ASP A 87 5.23 0.13 -7.65
CA ASP A 87 6.06 1.10 -6.95
C ASP A 87 5.35 1.47 -5.66
N ALA A 88 6.09 1.60 -4.58
CA ALA A 88 5.54 2.02 -3.29
C ALA A 88 6.53 2.96 -2.61
N CYS A 89 6.00 4.00 -1.99
CA CYS A 89 6.81 5.02 -1.35
C CYS A 89 6.06 5.62 -0.16
N ILE A 90 6.79 6.11 0.81
CA ILE A 90 6.24 6.83 1.94
C ILE A 90 6.82 8.23 1.89
N VAL A 91 5.96 9.27 2.03
CA VAL A 91 6.39 10.65 2.07
C VAL A 91 5.79 11.35 3.28
N GLU A 92 6.60 12.14 3.99
CA GLU A 92 6.10 12.93 5.10
C GLU A 92 5.25 14.09 4.57
N GLY A 93 4.11 14.32 5.21
CA GLY A 93 3.21 15.39 4.83
C GLY A 93 3.61 16.74 5.43
N LEU A 94 2.85 17.74 5.10
CA LEU A 94 3.06 19.13 5.59
C LEU A 94 2.57 19.32 7.06
#